data_e4bc9d06dc1d430a478c2826d466d159
#
_entry.id   e4bc9d06dc1d430a478c2826d466d159
#
_cell.length_a   1.000
_cell.length_b   1.000
_cell.length_c   1.000
_cell.angle_alpha   90.00
_cell.angle_beta   90.00
_cell.angle_gamma   90.00
#
_symmetry.space_group_name_H-M   'P 1'
#
loop_
_entity.id
_entity.type
_entity.pdbx_description
1 polymer ?
#
loop_
_entity_poly.entity_id
_entity_poly.type
_entity_poly.pdbx_seq_one_letter_code
_entity_poly.pdbx_strand_id
1 'polypeptide(L)'
;GINFTYQIGGKQYDGTYAYFMSSPYGTAGYNYHKDLLNSWTPENTNTNIPRFQMNDQYSGAMSTRFLTNASFLNIQNINVGYTLPSKWTRKLAINSLRVYMSAENVFYWSKRKGFDPRQSYDETTNATFYSPMRTISGGVSFEF
;
A
#
# COMPACT_ATOMS: atom_id res chain seq x y z
N GLY A 1 -17.70 6.17 14.09
CA GLY A 1 -16.38 6.81 14.00
C GLY A 1 -15.68 6.42 12.71
N ILE A 2 -14.89 7.33 12.18
CA ILE A 2 -14.03 7.09 11.01
C ILE A 2 -12.66 7.67 11.36
N ASN A 3 -11.61 6.85 11.23
CA ASN A 3 -10.24 7.27 11.38
C ASN A 3 -9.54 7.20 10.02
N PHE A 4 -8.86 8.26 9.68
CA PHE A 4 -8.05 8.30 8.48
C PHE A 4 -6.68 8.92 8.76
N THR A 5 -5.70 8.51 7.96
CA THR A 5 -4.35 9.06 7.98
C THR A 5 -3.98 9.48 6.56
N TYR A 6 -3.23 10.56 6.45
CA TYR A 6 -2.77 11.03 5.16
C TYR A 6 -1.38 11.67 5.27
N GLN A 7 -0.69 11.69 4.16
CA GLN A 7 0.54 12.43 3.97
C GLN A 7 0.47 13.17 2.65
N ILE A 8 0.87 14.42 2.66
CA ILE A 8 0.96 15.25 1.46
C ILE A 8 2.40 15.65 1.24
N GLY A 9 2.93 15.33 0.06
CA GLY A 9 4.32 15.60 -0.29
C GLY A 9 5.29 14.53 0.23
N GLY A 10 6.55 14.90 0.24
CA GLY A 10 7.65 13.99 0.53
C GLY A 10 8.04 13.10 -0.66
N LYS A 11 9.23 12.55 -0.57
CA LYS A 11 9.75 11.57 -1.52
C LYS A 11 10.26 10.37 -0.77
N GLN A 12 10.10 9.20 -1.36
CA GLN A 12 10.56 7.96 -0.80
C GLN A 12 11.21 7.12 -1.90
N TYR A 13 12.24 6.38 -1.55
CA TYR A 13 12.93 5.49 -2.46
C TYR A 13 12.13 4.21 -2.68
N ASP A 14 11.83 3.89 -3.94
CA ASP A 14 11.15 2.65 -4.32
C ASP A 14 12.19 1.59 -4.67
N GLY A 15 12.69 0.90 -3.64
CA GLY A 15 13.72 -0.13 -3.78
C GLY A 15 13.25 -1.33 -4.58
N THR A 16 11.98 -1.69 -4.48
CA THR A 16 11.39 -2.79 -5.26
C THR A 16 11.39 -2.47 -6.75
N TYR A 17 10.99 -1.25 -7.10
CA TYR A 17 11.04 -0.81 -8.49
C TYR A 17 12.48 -0.75 -9.00
N ALA A 18 13.40 -0.21 -8.20
CA ALA A 18 14.82 -0.17 -8.57
C ALA A 18 15.38 -1.57 -8.84
N TYR A 19 15.04 -2.53 -7.98
CA TYR A 19 15.45 -3.92 -8.15
C TYR A 19 14.94 -4.54 -9.45
N PHE A 20 13.63 -4.36 -9.77
CA PHE A 20 13.05 -4.91 -10.99
C PHE A 20 13.42 -4.13 -12.28
N MET A 21 14.00 -2.94 -12.15
CA MET A 21 14.48 -2.12 -13.26
C MET A 21 15.96 -2.30 -13.55
N SER A 22 16.66 -3.15 -12.82
CA SER A 22 18.09 -3.37 -12.96
C SER A 22 18.40 -4.84 -13.14
N SER A 23 19.54 -5.13 -13.78
CA SER A 23 20.06 -6.49 -13.95
C SER A 23 21.55 -6.56 -13.55
N PRO A 24 21.84 -6.35 -12.25
CA PRO A 24 23.24 -6.24 -11.81
C PRO A 24 24.02 -7.55 -11.96
N TYR A 25 23.33 -8.69 -12.05
CA TYR A 25 23.97 -10.01 -12.04
C TYR A 25 23.67 -10.87 -13.27
N GLY A 26 23.03 -10.32 -14.30
CA GLY A 26 22.82 -11.02 -15.58
C GLY A 26 22.06 -12.34 -15.48
N THR A 27 21.23 -12.49 -14.48
CA THR A 27 20.52 -13.74 -14.20
C THR A 27 19.38 -13.95 -15.18
N ALA A 28 19.54 -14.94 -16.06
CA ALA A 28 18.43 -15.44 -16.86
C ALA A 28 17.34 -16.04 -15.97
N GLY A 29 16.07 -15.85 -16.33
CA GLY A 29 14.93 -16.43 -15.62
C GLY A 29 14.32 -15.55 -14.53
N TYR A 30 14.81 -14.32 -14.35
CA TYR A 30 14.17 -13.34 -13.46
C TYR A 30 13.11 -12.53 -14.20
N ASN A 31 12.04 -12.19 -13.47
CA ASN A 31 11.04 -11.26 -13.97
C ASN A 31 11.52 -9.81 -13.76
N TYR A 32 11.31 -8.98 -14.75
CA TYR A 32 11.62 -7.56 -14.71
C TYR A 32 10.35 -6.72 -14.73
N HIS A 33 10.46 -5.45 -14.37
CA HIS A 33 9.33 -4.54 -14.48
C HIS A 33 9.01 -4.26 -15.95
N LYS A 34 7.71 -4.21 -16.28
CA LYS A 34 7.24 -3.97 -17.65
C LYS A 34 7.76 -2.68 -18.27
N ASP A 35 8.11 -1.68 -17.46
CA ASP A 35 8.64 -0.41 -17.95
C ASP A 35 9.97 -0.59 -18.68
N LEU A 36 10.71 -1.69 -18.44
CA LEU A 36 11.92 -2.00 -19.20
C LEU A 36 11.69 -2.23 -20.70
N LEU A 37 10.45 -2.53 -21.09
CA LEU A 37 10.09 -2.60 -22.51
C LEU A 37 10.24 -1.24 -23.21
N ASN A 38 10.18 -0.15 -22.43
CA ASN A 38 10.40 1.21 -22.91
C ASN A 38 11.84 1.70 -22.73
N SER A 39 12.80 0.80 -22.48
CA SER A 39 14.20 1.18 -22.36
C SER A 39 14.72 1.76 -23.69
N TRP A 40 15.75 2.57 -23.57
CA TRP A 40 16.39 3.19 -24.73
C TRP A 40 16.91 2.13 -25.70
N THR A 41 16.56 2.27 -26.95
CA THR A 41 17.12 1.54 -28.11
C THR A 41 17.33 2.54 -29.26
N PRO A 42 18.09 2.19 -30.31
CA PRO A 42 18.19 3.04 -31.48
C PRO A 42 16.85 3.42 -32.11
N GLU A 43 15.85 2.55 -31.98
CA GLU A 43 14.48 2.73 -32.49
C GLU A 43 13.58 3.49 -31.48
N ASN A 44 13.92 3.46 -30.19
CA ASN A 44 13.20 4.13 -29.12
C ASN A 44 14.12 5.09 -28.35
N THR A 45 14.40 6.23 -28.94
CA THR A 45 15.29 7.24 -28.35
C THR A 45 14.58 8.21 -27.41
N ASN A 46 13.23 8.29 -27.46
CA ASN A 46 12.43 9.19 -26.66
C ASN A 46 11.98 8.53 -25.35
N THR A 47 12.93 8.17 -24.50
CA THR A 47 12.68 7.54 -23.20
C THR A 47 13.67 8.04 -22.15
N ASN A 48 13.23 8.06 -20.88
CA ASN A 48 14.10 8.34 -19.74
C ASN A 48 14.65 7.06 -19.09
N ILE A 49 14.33 5.89 -19.66
CA ILE A 49 14.80 4.60 -19.15
C ILE A 49 16.08 4.24 -19.90
N PRO A 50 17.21 4.07 -19.20
CA PRO A 50 18.47 3.72 -19.83
C PRO A 50 18.37 2.43 -20.64
N ARG A 51 19.30 2.24 -21.53
CA ARG A 51 19.47 0.98 -22.25
C ARG A 51 19.58 -0.17 -21.25
N PHE A 52 18.77 -1.20 -21.45
CA PHE A 52 18.90 -2.43 -20.68
C PHE A 52 20.15 -3.20 -21.13
N GLN A 53 21.02 -3.47 -20.20
CA GLN A 53 22.26 -4.20 -20.43
C GLN A 53 22.49 -5.18 -19.30
N MET A 54 22.78 -6.42 -19.65
CA MET A 54 23.12 -7.45 -18.67
C MET A 54 24.42 -7.08 -17.94
N ASN A 55 24.48 -7.38 -16.65
CA ASN A 55 25.60 -7.06 -15.76
C ASN A 55 25.88 -5.56 -15.60
N ASP A 56 24.92 -4.72 -15.90
CA ASP A 56 25.04 -3.28 -15.69
C ASP A 56 24.79 -2.93 -14.21
N GLN A 57 25.87 -2.59 -13.51
CA GLN A 57 25.82 -2.20 -12.11
C GLN A 57 25.36 -0.74 -11.91
N TYR A 58 25.36 0.06 -12.98
CA TYR A 58 25.06 1.50 -12.87
C TYR A 58 23.57 1.82 -13.02
N SER A 59 22.84 1.08 -13.85
CA SER A 59 21.40 1.33 -14.06
C SER A 59 20.54 1.10 -12.81
N GLY A 60 21.01 0.20 -11.94
CA GLY A 60 20.37 -0.09 -10.65
C GLY A 60 20.94 0.65 -9.45
N ALA A 61 21.97 1.50 -9.66
CA ALA A 61 22.59 2.25 -8.58
C ALA A 61 21.58 3.19 -7.91
N MET A 62 21.76 3.40 -6.61
CA MET A 62 20.92 4.30 -5.81
C MET A 62 20.94 5.70 -6.44
N SER A 63 19.79 6.16 -6.88
CA SER A 63 19.66 7.43 -7.59
C SER A 63 18.30 8.08 -7.38
N THR A 64 18.19 9.35 -7.68
CA THR A 64 16.93 10.10 -7.62
C THR A 64 15.87 9.59 -8.59
N ARG A 65 16.25 8.78 -9.58
CA ARG A 65 15.36 8.16 -10.56
C ARG A 65 14.28 7.28 -9.88
N PHE A 66 14.64 6.64 -8.79
CA PHE A 66 13.77 5.75 -8.03
C PHE A 66 13.04 6.44 -6.87
N LEU A 67 13.21 7.76 -6.75
CA LEU A 67 12.43 8.54 -5.79
C LEU A 67 11.02 8.77 -6.31
N THR A 68 10.05 8.28 -5.56
CA THR A 68 8.63 8.46 -5.85
C THR A 68 7.98 9.40 -4.84
N ASN A 69 6.81 9.93 -5.19
CA ASN A 69 6.03 10.76 -4.30
C ASN A 69 5.42 9.90 -3.18
N ALA A 70 5.62 10.30 -1.93
CA ALA A 70 5.16 9.59 -0.74
C ALA A 70 3.75 9.98 -0.28
N SER A 71 3.01 10.75 -1.07
CA SER A 71 1.64 11.14 -0.72
C SER A 71 0.70 9.95 -0.70
N PHE A 72 -0.08 9.83 0.36
CA PHE A 72 -1.10 8.80 0.49
C PHE A 72 -2.31 9.29 1.30
N LEU A 73 -3.42 8.60 1.13
CA LEU A 73 -4.62 8.67 1.96
C LEU A 73 -5.01 7.25 2.36
N ASN A 74 -5.23 7.04 3.64
CA ASN A 74 -5.65 5.78 4.20
C ASN A 74 -6.88 5.97 5.10
N ILE A 75 -7.98 5.25 4.82
CA ILE A 75 -9.09 5.09 5.73
C ILE A 75 -8.77 3.87 6.60
N GLN A 76 -8.22 4.15 7.77
CA GLN A 76 -7.66 3.15 8.65
C GLN A 76 -8.73 2.30 9.32
N ASN A 77 -9.80 2.96 9.78
CA ASN A 77 -10.83 2.27 10.52
C ASN A 77 -12.18 2.98 10.37
N ILE A 78 -13.23 2.20 10.22
CA ILE A 78 -14.62 2.65 10.28
C ILE A 78 -15.34 1.82 11.33
N ASN A 79 -15.91 2.48 12.34
CA ASN A 79 -16.71 1.83 13.37
C ASN A 79 -18.13 2.38 13.34
N VAL A 80 -19.10 1.46 13.25
CA VAL A 80 -20.52 1.76 13.36
C VAL A 80 -21.08 0.90 14.46
N GLY A 81 -21.80 1.51 15.38
CA GLY A 81 -22.50 0.80 16.44
C GLY A 81 -23.86 1.43 16.68
N TYR A 82 -24.85 0.61 16.91
CA TYR A 82 -26.20 1.02 17.23
C TYR A 82 -26.69 0.29 18.48
N THR A 83 -27.12 1.05 19.47
CA THR A 83 -27.76 0.52 20.67
C THR A 83 -29.27 0.58 20.49
N LEU A 84 -29.92 -0.56 20.57
CA LEU A 84 -31.37 -0.64 20.40
C LEU A 84 -32.10 0.09 21.51
N PRO A 85 -33.22 0.75 21.20
CA PRO A 85 -34.04 1.40 22.21
C PRO A 85 -34.56 0.40 23.27
N SER A 86 -34.50 0.77 24.52
CA SER A 86 -34.90 -0.08 25.65
C SER A 86 -36.37 -0.54 25.58
N LYS A 87 -37.24 0.17 24.85
CA LYS A 87 -38.62 -0.26 24.58
C LYS A 87 -38.72 -1.60 23.88
N TRP A 88 -37.73 -1.96 23.07
CA TRP A 88 -37.69 -3.22 22.31
C TRP A 88 -37.04 -4.34 23.14
N THR A 89 -35.96 -4.00 23.85
CA THR A 89 -35.16 -4.98 24.61
C THR A 89 -35.80 -5.44 25.89
N ARG A 90 -36.58 -4.58 26.56
CA ARG A 90 -37.32 -4.93 27.83
C ARG A 90 -38.32 -6.08 27.65
N LYS A 91 -38.87 -6.25 26.43
CA LYS A 91 -39.78 -7.39 26.16
C LYS A 91 -39.06 -8.74 26.24
N LEU A 92 -37.73 -8.73 26.09
CA LEU A 92 -36.88 -9.92 26.14
C LEU A 92 -36.06 -9.99 27.44
N ALA A 93 -36.41 -9.19 28.46
CA ALA A 93 -35.64 -9.06 29.70
C ALA A 93 -34.18 -8.69 29.52
N ILE A 94 -33.87 -7.94 28.45
CA ILE A 94 -32.52 -7.46 28.13
C ILE A 94 -32.47 -5.96 28.45
N ASN A 95 -31.52 -5.54 29.29
CA ASN A 95 -31.36 -4.14 29.70
C ASN A 95 -30.77 -3.31 28.55
N SER A 96 -29.78 -3.85 27.85
CA SER A 96 -29.12 -3.18 26.75
C SER A 96 -28.74 -4.19 25.66
N LEU A 97 -28.98 -3.82 24.39
CA LEU A 97 -28.55 -4.58 23.21
C LEU A 97 -27.87 -3.63 22.24
N ARG A 98 -26.62 -3.89 21.98
CA ARG A 98 -25.81 -3.12 21.03
C ARG A 98 -25.29 -4.02 19.90
N VAL A 99 -25.53 -3.62 18.67
CA VAL A 99 -24.95 -4.22 17.47
C VAL A 99 -23.86 -3.29 16.97
N TYR A 100 -22.72 -3.84 16.61
CA TYR A 100 -21.60 -3.06 16.08
C TYR A 100 -20.93 -3.76 14.91
N MET A 101 -20.33 -2.96 14.06
CA MET A 101 -19.49 -3.38 12.94
C MET A 101 -18.23 -2.52 12.91
N SER A 102 -17.10 -3.14 12.69
CA SER A 102 -15.81 -2.49 12.49
C SER A 102 -15.20 -2.97 11.17
N ALA A 103 -14.63 -2.04 10.45
CA ALA A 103 -13.86 -2.34 9.26
C ALA A 103 -12.49 -1.66 9.36
N GLU A 104 -11.42 -2.44 9.19
CA GLU A 104 -10.05 -1.98 9.26
C GLU A 104 -9.40 -2.03 7.89
N ASN A 105 -8.46 -1.11 7.63
CA ASN A 105 -7.77 -0.96 6.35
C ASN A 105 -8.74 -0.89 5.16
N VAL A 106 -9.78 -0.07 5.30
CA VAL A 106 -10.93 -0.03 4.39
C VAL A 106 -10.54 0.44 3.01
N PHE A 107 -9.73 1.48 2.95
CA PHE A 107 -9.31 2.10 1.70
C PHE A 107 -7.90 2.68 1.83
N TYR A 108 -7.13 2.46 0.79
CA TYR A 108 -5.79 3.03 0.66
C TYR A 108 -5.59 3.58 -0.76
N TRP A 109 -5.05 4.78 -0.83
CA TRP A 109 -4.64 5.41 -2.07
C TRP A 109 -3.24 5.99 -1.92
N SER A 110 -2.39 5.77 -2.93
CA SER A 110 -1.09 6.42 -3.05
C SER A 110 -0.91 7.01 -4.43
N LYS A 111 -0.06 8.01 -4.54
CA LYS A 111 0.28 8.66 -5.81
C LYS A 111 0.87 7.65 -6.81
N ARG A 112 1.62 6.66 -6.35
CA ARG A 112 2.19 5.58 -7.15
C ARG A 112 1.44 4.28 -6.89
N LYS A 113 0.83 3.74 -7.93
CA LYS A 113 0.12 2.44 -7.85
C LYS A 113 1.09 1.32 -7.45
N GLY A 114 0.67 0.49 -6.51
CA GLY A 114 1.45 -0.65 -6.02
C GLY A 114 2.55 -0.31 -5.01
N PHE A 115 2.72 0.96 -4.68
CA PHE A 115 3.66 1.40 -3.67
C PHE A 115 2.91 1.88 -2.42
N ASP A 116 3.23 1.29 -1.27
CA ASP A 116 2.65 1.68 0.02
C ASP A 116 3.71 2.37 0.88
N PRO A 117 3.75 3.71 0.93
CA PRO A 117 4.75 4.44 1.68
C PRO A 117 4.66 4.23 3.21
N ARG A 118 3.59 3.65 3.72
CA ARG A 118 3.44 3.34 5.15
C ARG A 118 4.32 2.17 5.61
N GLN A 119 4.73 1.32 4.68
CA GLN A 119 5.54 0.12 4.98
C GLN A 119 7.03 0.41 5.08
N SER A 120 7.45 1.60 4.72
CA SER A 120 8.84 1.99 4.64
C SER A 120 9.12 3.13 5.62
N TYR A 121 9.29 2.79 6.87
CA TYR A 121 9.91 3.70 7.84
C TYR A 121 11.44 3.69 7.74
N ASP A 122 12.00 2.70 7.07
CA ASP A 122 13.43 2.52 6.88
C ASP A 122 13.77 2.62 5.40
N GLU A 123 14.74 3.43 5.05
CA GLU A 123 15.15 3.75 3.67
C GLU A 123 15.69 2.54 2.89
N THR A 124 15.80 1.40 3.55
CA THR A 124 16.48 0.20 3.04
C THR A 124 15.55 -0.94 2.63
N THR A 125 14.27 -0.70 2.45
CA THR A 125 13.33 -1.80 2.20
C THR A 125 13.45 -2.42 0.81
N ASN A 126 14.28 -3.41 0.71
CA ASN A 126 14.15 -4.51 -0.25
C ASN A 126 13.12 -5.57 0.21
N ALA A 127 12.34 -5.27 1.24
CA ALA A 127 11.39 -6.21 1.80
C ALA A 127 10.07 -6.14 1.04
N THR A 128 9.70 -7.23 0.44
CA THR A 128 8.37 -7.48 -0.11
C THR A 128 7.41 -7.74 1.04
N PHE A 129 6.89 -6.68 1.65
CA PHE A 129 5.82 -6.81 2.62
C PHE A 129 4.47 -6.81 1.93
N TYR A 130 3.57 -7.66 2.40
CA TYR A 130 2.17 -7.57 2.00
C TYR A 130 1.54 -6.31 2.60
N SER A 131 0.73 -5.63 1.79
CA SER A 131 -0.11 -4.56 2.31
C SER A 131 -1.04 -5.07 3.40
N PRO A 132 -1.35 -4.27 4.44
CA PRO A 132 -2.29 -4.64 5.48
C PRO A 132 -3.61 -5.12 4.88
N MET A 133 -4.08 -6.28 5.34
CA MET A 133 -5.33 -6.84 4.87
C MET A 133 -6.52 -6.03 5.38
N ARG A 134 -7.56 -5.96 4.55
CA ARG A 134 -8.85 -5.44 4.99
C ARG A 134 -9.51 -6.47 5.90
N THR A 135 -9.89 -6.04 7.10
CA THR A 135 -10.60 -6.86 8.07
C THR A 135 -11.97 -6.25 8.33
N ILE A 136 -13.02 -7.07 8.25
CA ILE A 136 -14.38 -6.67 8.61
C ILE A 136 -14.81 -7.57 9.75
N SER A 137 -15.19 -6.97 10.85
CA SER A 137 -15.69 -7.65 12.03
C SER A 137 -17.02 -7.07 12.47
N GLY A 138 -17.84 -7.88 13.11
CA GLY A 138 -19.11 -7.45 13.66
C GLY A 138 -19.42 -8.25 14.91
N GLY A 139 -20.21 -7.66 15.78
CA GLY A 139 -20.60 -8.31 17.03
C GLY A 139 -21.87 -7.73 17.61
N VAL A 140 -22.38 -8.48 18.57
CA VAL A 140 -23.55 -8.11 19.38
C VAL A 140 -23.14 -8.16 20.83
N SER A 141 -23.43 -7.10 21.57
CA SER A 141 -23.24 -7.02 23.02
C SER A 141 -24.61 -6.86 23.66
N PHE A 142 -24.90 -7.67 24.68
CA PHE A 142 -26.14 -7.60 25.42
C PHE A 142 -25.85 -7.67 26.91
N GLU A 143 -26.69 -7.00 27.67
CA GLU A 143 -26.63 -6.90 29.12
C GLU A 143 -28.05 -7.23 29.68
N PHE A 144 -28.09 -8.10 30.65
CA PHE A 144 -29.32 -8.52 31.33
C PHE A 144 -29.55 -7.73 32.61
#